data_5bb331c8ad71952f98632f3e67054e76
#
_entry.id   5bb331c8ad71952f98632f3e67054e76
#
_cell.length_a   1.000
_cell.length_b   1.000
_cell.length_c   1.000
_cell.angle_alpha   90.00
_cell.angle_beta   90.00
_cell.angle_gamma   90.00
#
_symmetry.space_group_name_H-M   'P 1'
#
loop_
_entity.id
_entity.type
_entity.pdbx_description
1 polymer ?
#
loop_
_entity_poly.entity_id
_entity_poly.type
_entity_poly.pdbx_seq_one_letter_code
_entity_poly.pdbx_strand_id
1 'polypeptide(L)'
;MLYMVLESFKEGAVPDIYRRARERGRLMPEGLHYVSSWVDLEFKRCFQLMETDDSSLFQDWIQEWADLVEFEVIPVQTSGEAARTAAAKTF
;
A
#
# COMPACT_ATOMS: atom_id res chain seq x y z
N MET A 1 9.04 9.83 0.59
CA MET A 1 7.67 10.13 1.06
C MET A 1 6.93 8.84 1.36
N LEU A 2 6.15 8.83 2.41
CA LEU A 2 5.39 7.66 2.84
C LEU A 2 3.98 7.67 2.27
N TYR A 3 3.48 6.48 1.98
CA TYR A 3 2.12 6.26 1.50
C TYR A 3 1.52 5.06 2.21
N MET A 4 0.29 5.20 2.66
CA MET A 4 -0.50 4.06 3.12
C MET A 4 -1.36 3.59 1.96
N VAL A 5 -1.21 2.32 1.60
CA VAL A 5 -1.99 1.70 0.53
C VAL A 5 -3.03 0.82 1.18
N LEU A 6 -4.29 1.11 0.90
CA LEU A 6 -5.42 0.29 1.33
C LEU A 6 -5.79 -0.62 0.16
N GLU A 7 -5.69 -1.92 0.39
CA GLU A 7 -5.99 -2.93 -0.62
C GLU A 7 -7.26 -3.66 -0.21
N SER A 8 -8.28 -3.61 -1.04
CA SER A 8 -9.51 -4.36 -0.82
C SER A 8 -9.49 -5.58 -1.73
N PHE A 9 -9.51 -6.77 -1.14
CA PHE A 9 -9.46 -8.02 -1.89
C PHE A 9 -10.81 -8.28 -2.55
N LYS A 10 -10.80 -8.57 -3.85
CA LYS A 10 -12.02 -8.94 -4.55
C LYS A 10 -12.54 -10.27 -4.03
N GLU A 11 -13.85 -10.46 -4.12
CA GLU A 11 -14.50 -11.68 -3.65
C GLU A 11 -13.89 -12.91 -4.30
N GLY A 12 -13.52 -13.89 -3.48
CA GLY A 12 -12.92 -15.14 -3.95
C GLY A 12 -11.46 -15.03 -4.38
N ALA A 13 -10.83 -13.85 -4.29
CA ALA A 13 -9.50 -13.63 -4.82
C ALA A 13 -8.36 -14.05 -3.89
N VAL A 14 -8.63 -14.27 -2.60
CA VAL A 14 -7.58 -14.51 -1.60
C VAL A 14 -6.62 -15.65 -1.99
N PRO A 15 -7.08 -16.83 -2.41
CA PRO A 15 -6.14 -17.90 -2.80
C PRO A 15 -5.22 -17.49 -3.95
N ASP A 16 -5.73 -16.76 -4.93
CA ASP A 16 -4.96 -16.32 -6.08
C ASP A 16 -3.96 -15.24 -5.71
N ILE A 17 -4.33 -14.34 -4.80
CA ILE A 17 -3.44 -13.29 -4.29
C ILE A 17 -2.21 -13.92 -3.64
N TYR A 18 -2.41 -14.83 -2.70
CA TYR A 18 -1.30 -15.44 -1.97
C TYR A 18 -0.48 -16.38 -2.85
N ARG A 19 -1.10 -17.05 -3.82
CA ARG A 19 -0.37 -17.87 -4.79
C ARG A 19 0.55 -16.99 -5.65
N ARG A 20 0.04 -15.90 -6.20
CA ARG A 20 0.84 -14.98 -7.02
C ARG A 20 1.98 -14.37 -6.22
N ALA A 21 1.72 -13.94 -4.98
CA ALA A 21 2.74 -13.38 -4.09
C ALA A 21 3.84 -14.40 -3.80
N ARG A 22 3.47 -15.66 -3.60
CA ARG A 22 4.43 -16.73 -3.35
C ARG A 22 5.28 -17.05 -4.57
N GLU A 23 4.68 -17.04 -5.75
CA GLU A 23 5.35 -17.41 -7.00
C GLU A 23 6.16 -16.27 -7.61
N ARG A 24 5.67 -15.03 -7.49
CA ARG A 24 6.22 -13.87 -8.20
C ARG A 24 6.61 -12.71 -7.27
N GLY A 25 6.42 -12.84 -5.97
CA GLY A 25 6.68 -11.77 -5.02
C GLY A 25 5.67 -10.63 -5.13
N ARG A 26 6.04 -9.45 -4.64
CA ARG A 26 5.15 -8.30 -4.61
C ARG A 26 5.00 -7.59 -5.96
N LEU A 27 5.87 -7.88 -6.92
CA LEU A 27 5.85 -7.28 -8.26
C LEU A 27 6.02 -5.77 -8.23
N MET A 28 6.79 -5.27 -7.27
CA MET A 28 7.04 -3.83 -7.16
C MET A 28 8.11 -3.37 -8.13
N PRO A 29 7.88 -2.26 -8.84
CA PRO A 29 8.91 -1.67 -9.69
C PRO A 29 10.06 -1.12 -8.84
N GLU A 30 11.23 -0.97 -9.47
CA GLU A 30 12.37 -0.34 -8.83
C GLU A 30 12.01 1.10 -8.40
N GLY A 31 12.40 1.47 -7.19
CA GLY A 31 12.10 2.79 -6.63
C GLY A 31 10.87 2.84 -5.76
N LEU A 32 10.04 1.80 -5.76
CA LEU A 32 8.91 1.66 -4.85
C LEU A 32 9.29 0.66 -3.76
N HIS A 33 9.31 1.11 -2.49
CA HIS A 33 9.84 0.33 -1.39
C HIS A 33 8.75 -0.10 -0.42
N TYR A 34 8.75 -1.37 -0.09
CA TYR A 34 7.88 -1.94 0.95
C TYR A 34 8.46 -1.63 2.33
N VAL A 35 7.64 -1.11 3.23
CA VAL A 35 8.03 -0.86 4.62
C VAL A 35 7.42 -1.89 5.56
N SER A 36 6.10 -2.01 5.58
CA SER A 36 5.39 -2.97 6.43
C SER A 36 3.97 -3.14 5.93
N SER A 37 3.31 -4.22 6.36
CA SER A 37 1.91 -4.44 6.01
C SER A 37 1.17 -5.25 7.06
N TRP A 38 -0.16 -5.10 7.05
CA TRP A 38 -1.08 -5.81 7.95
C TRP A 38 -2.30 -6.24 7.15
N VAL A 39 -2.80 -7.43 7.43
CA VAL A 39 -4.02 -7.96 6.82
C VAL A 39 -5.05 -8.11 7.93
N ASP A 40 -6.29 -7.68 7.69
CA ASP A 40 -7.34 -7.87 8.70
C ASP A 40 -7.65 -9.37 8.88
N LEU A 41 -8.18 -9.72 10.05
CA LEU A 41 -8.37 -11.13 10.41
C LEU A 41 -9.38 -11.86 9.53
N GLU A 42 -10.23 -11.12 8.80
CA GLU A 42 -11.20 -11.71 7.89
C GLU A 42 -10.68 -11.85 6.47
N PHE A 43 -9.43 -11.46 6.21
CA PHE A 43 -8.81 -11.50 4.88
C PHE A 43 -9.59 -10.69 3.83
N LYS A 44 -10.03 -9.50 4.20
CA LYS A 44 -10.75 -8.60 3.30
C LYS A 44 -9.88 -7.45 2.82
N ARG A 45 -8.95 -6.97 3.66
CA ARG A 45 -8.13 -5.80 3.34
C ARG A 45 -6.70 -5.99 3.81
N CYS A 46 -5.79 -5.38 3.06
CA CYS A 46 -4.40 -5.23 3.46
C CYS A 46 -4.10 -3.73 3.60
N PHE A 47 -3.36 -3.39 4.65
CA PHE A 47 -2.87 -2.03 4.92
C PHE A 47 -1.37 -2.08 4.73
N GLN A 48 -0.87 -1.43 3.69
CA GLN A 48 0.54 -1.55 3.33
C GLN A 48 1.22 -0.20 3.33
N LEU A 49 2.25 -0.06 4.15
CA LEU A 49 3.05 1.17 4.20
C LEU A 49 4.18 1.06 3.18
N MET A 50 4.25 2.05 2.30
CA MET A 50 5.20 2.11 1.20
C MET A 50 5.96 3.42 1.23
N GLU A 51 7.16 3.42 0.65
CA GLU A 51 7.98 4.61 0.51
C GLU A 51 8.43 4.74 -0.95
N THR A 52 8.36 5.94 -1.50
CA THR A 52 8.92 6.27 -2.80
C THR A 52 9.09 7.79 -2.96
N ASP A 53 10.02 8.19 -3.80
CA ASP A 53 10.14 9.57 -4.25
C ASP A 53 9.38 9.84 -5.56
N ASP A 54 8.81 8.78 -6.16
CA ASP A 54 8.09 8.86 -7.43
C ASP A 54 6.74 8.14 -7.33
N SER A 55 5.69 8.91 -7.05
CA SER A 55 4.34 8.35 -6.88
C SER A 55 3.76 7.75 -8.17
N SER A 56 4.33 8.07 -9.33
CA SER A 56 3.87 7.48 -10.58
C SER A 56 4.13 5.97 -10.65
N LEU A 57 5.07 5.46 -9.83
CA LEU A 57 5.36 4.03 -9.76
C LEU A 57 4.21 3.20 -9.22
N PHE A 58 3.29 3.81 -8.47
CA PHE A 58 2.11 3.09 -7.98
C PHE A 58 1.23 2.57 -9.11
N GLN A 59 1.13 3.28 -10.22
CA GLN A 59 0.32 2.83 -11.35
C GLN A 59 0.84 1.53 -11.94
N ASP A 60 2.14 1.41 -12.10
CA ASP A 60 2.76 0.19 -12.62
C ASP A 60 2.55 -0.98 -11.68
N TRP A 61 2.70 -0.75 -10.38
CA TRP A 61 2.49 -1.79 -9.38
C TRP A 61 1.02 -2.22 -9.30
N ILE A 62 0.10 -1.26 -9.30
CA ILE A 62 -1.34 -1.54 -9.22
C ILE A 62 -1.79 -2.41 -10.40
N GLN A 63 -1.27 -2.15 -11.60
CA GLN A 63 -1.63 -2.94 -12.79
C GLN A 63 -1.31 -4.43 -12.62
N GLU A 64 -0.29 -4.77 -11.84
CA GLU A 64 0.08 -6.15 -11.60
C GLU A 64 -0.94 -6.90 -10.72
N TRP A 65 -1.80 -6.18 -10.00
CA TRP A 65 -2.72 -6.74 -9.02
C TRP A 65 -4.18 -6.35 -9.22
N ALA A 66 -4.47 -5.45 -10.15
CA ALA A 66 -5.81 -4.86 -10.31
C ALA A 66 -6.90 -5.89 -10.64
N ASP A 67 -6.54 -7.03 -11.17
CA ASP A 67 -7.48 -8.13 -11.42
C ASP A 67 -8.01 -8.77 -10.14
N LEU A 68 -7.26 -8.69 -9.04
CA LEU A 68 -7.58 -9.36 -7.77
C LEU A 68 -7.86 -8.38 -6.62
N VAL A 69 -7.40 -7.14 -6.73
CA VAL A 69 -7.37 -6.18 -5.62
C VAL A 69 -7.79 -4.80 -6.11
N GLU A 70 -8.56 -4.09 -5.27
CA GLU A 70 -8.82 -2.67 -5.45
C GLU A 70 -7.91 -1.87 -4.53
N PHE A 71 -7.38 -0.74 -5.01
CA PHE A 71 -6.36 0.05 -4.31
C PHE A 71 -6.83 1.45 -4.00
N GLU A 72 -6.43 1.93 -2.82
CA GLU A 72 -6.48 3.35 -2.47
C GLU A 72 -5.10 3.74 -1.93
N VAL A 73 -4.47 4.77 -2.51
CA VAL A 73 -3.13 5.23 -2.12
C VAL A 73 -3.26 6.57 -1.42
N ILE A 74 -2.81 6.65 -0.17
CA ILE A 74 -2.95 7.82 0.68
C ILE A 74 -1.56 8.30 1.10
N PRO A 75 -1.14 9.53 0.72
CA PRO A 75 0.08 10.11 1.27
C PRO A 75 -0.06 10.28 2.78
N VAL A 76 0.95 9.87 3.52
CA VAL A 76 0.92 9.94 4.98
C VAL A 76 2.23 10.48 5.53
N GLN A 77 2.20 10.89 6.77
CA GLN A 77 3.38 11.26 7.55
C GLN A 77 3.30 10.55 8.91
N THR A 78 4.42 10.48 9.61
CA THR A 78 4.41 9.92 10.96
C THR A 78 3.64 10.84 11.90
N SER A 79 3.12 10.28 12.98
CA SER A 79 2.44 11.08 14.00
C SER A 79 3.38 12.12 14.62
N GLY A 80 4.67 11.79 14.74
CA GLY A 80 5.66 12.74 15.25
C GLY A 80 5.86 13.94 14.33
N GLU A 81 5.94 13.70 13.01
CA GLU A 81 6.01 14.77 12.02
C GLU A 81 4.75 15.62 12.03
N ALA A 82 3.58 14.97 12.11
CA ALA A 82 2.29 15.66 12.19
C ALA A 82 2.19 16.55 13.43
N ALA A 83 2.65 16.06 14.57
CA ALA A 83 2.65 16.83 15.81
C ALA A 83 3.54 18.09 15.70
N ARG A 84 4.70 17.96 15.09
CA ARG A 84 5.59 19.12 14.87
C ARG A 84 4.97 20.14 13.94
N THR A 85 4.34 19.70 12.86
CA THR A 85 3.65 20.58 11.91
C THR A 85 2.46 21.26 12.58
N ALA A 86 1.67 20.53 13.34
CA ALA A 86 0.48 21.06 14.03
C ALA A 86 0.85 22.13 15.07
N ALA A 87 2.00 21.98 15.74
CA ALA A 87 2.47 22.98 16.70
C ALA A 87 2.81 24.32 16.04
N ALA A 88 3.14 24.31 14.75
CA ALA A 88 3.52 25.50 13.99
C ALA A 88 2.34 26.07 13.15
N LYS A 89 1.21 25.36 13.09
CA LYS A 89 0.04 25.75 12.28
C LYS A 89 -1.14 26.13 13.15
N THR A 90 -2.00 26.99 12.60
CA THR A 90 -3.33 27.26 13.11
C THR A 90 -4.35 26.50 12.23
N PHE A 91 -5.09 25.62 12.84
CA PHE A 91 -6.16 24.89 12.16
C PHE A 91 -7.49 25.60 12.32
#